data_a9973307be727c0cefeab6940cc0612a
#
_entry.id   a9973307be727c0cefeab6940cc0612a
#
_cell.length_a   1.000
_cell.length_b   1.000
_cell.length_c   1.000
_cell.angle_alpha   90.00
_cell.angle_beta   90.00
_cell.angle_gamma   90.00
#
_symmetry.space_group_name_H-M   'P 1'
#
loop_
_entity.id
_entity.type
_entity.pdbx_description
1 polymer ?
#
loop_
_entity_poly.entity_id
_entity_poly.type
_entity_poly.pdbx_seq_one_letter_code
_entity_poly.pdbx_strand_id
1 'polypeptide(L)'
;MGRARIVLFSHDSRYADAFSEYCGRHERERITVKTFTNEESLENCVSNESTDVLLTEEVPESAAADMHCKRVVLLSETRYVKDTGYPSIYKYQRMDIILRQLYEFLAEEIGDDGKKCSIRVEGPDMIGCFSPCYEQEREQYARALAGYTGERGRTLFINMAMFTTY
;
A
#
# COMPACT_ATOMS: atom_id res chain seq x y z
N MET A 1 -7.50 -21.73 3.97
CA MET A 1 -7.39 -20.50 3.18
C MET A 1 -6.20 -20.65 2.26
N GLY A 2 -6.37 -20.41 0.95
CA GLY A 2 -5.26 -20.43 -0.01
C GLY A 2 -4.32 -19.25 0.23
N ARG A 3 -3.03 -19.41 -0.13
CA ARG A 3 -2.08 -18.29 -0.14
C ARG A 3 -2.37 -17.41 -1.35
N ALA A 4 -2.38 -16.09 -1.17
CA ALA A 4 -2.48 -15.16 -2.29
C ALA A 4 -1.19 -15.22 -3.13
N ARG A 5 -1.33 -15.24 -4.44
CA ARG A 5 -0.21 -15.27 -5.38
C ARG A 5 0.06 -13.88 -5.92
N ILE A 6 1.21 -13.35 -5.56
CA ILE A 6 1.68 -12.04 -6.01
C ILE A 6 2.83 -12.25 -6.99
N VAL A 7 2.72 -11.65 -8.15
CA VAL A 7 3.80 -11.55 -9.13
C VAL A 7 4.31 -10.13 -9.13
N LEU A 8 5.61 -9.95 -8.93
CA LEU A 8 6.28 -8.66 -9.00
C LEU A 8 7.14 -8.60 -10.26
N PHE A 9 6.91 -7.59 -11.07
CA PHE A 9 7.78 -7.19 -12.16
C PHE A 9 8.48 -5.87 -11.85
N SER A 10 9.79 -5.87 -11.85
CA SER A 10 10.61 -4.67 -11.62
C SER A 10 11.91 -4.78 -12.39
N HIS A 11 12.32 -3.71 -13.04
CA HIS A 11 13.65 -3.63 -13.69
C HIS A 11 14.79 -3.58 -12.67
N ASP A 12 14.49 -3.19 -11.43
CA ASP A 12 15.46 -3.19 -10.33
C ASP A 12 15.47 -4.55 -9.62
N SER A 13 16.47 -5.38 -9.95
CA SER A 13 16.66 -6.69 -9.34
C SER A 13 16.85 -6.63 -7.83
N ARG A 14 17.51 -5.56 -7.31
CA ARG A 14 17.73 -5.39 -5.86
C ARG A 14 16.42 -5.15 -5.13
N TYR A 15 15.54 -4.36 -5.74
CA TYR A 15 14.21 -4.15 -5.19
C TYR A 15 13.38 -5.45 -5.20
N ALA A 16 13.41 -6.18 -6.32
CA ALA A 16 12.71 -7.45 -6.46
C ALA A 16 13.18 -8.49 -5.43
N ASP A 17 14.50 -8.59 -5.22
CA ASP A 17 15.09 -9.49 -4.22
C ASP A 17 14.70 -9.08 -2.79
N ALA A 18 14.82 -7.80 -2.47
CA ALA A 18 14.45 -7.29 -1.14
C ALA A 18 12.95 -7.50 -0.83
N PHE A 19 12.09 -7.29 -1.82
CA PHE A 19 10.66 -7.53 -1.69
C PHE A 19 10.36 -9.02 -1.43
N SER A 20 10.96 -9.90 -2.24
CA SER A 20 10.80 -11.35 -2.11
C SER A 20 11.31 -11.86 -0.76
N GLU A 21 12.48 -11.37 -0.33
CA GLU A 21 13.06 -11.75 0.97
C GLU A 21 12.19 -11.28 2.14
N TYR A 22 11.70 -10.05 2.11
CA TYR A 22 10.82 -9.53 3.15
C TYR A 22 9.53 -10.34 3.26
N CYS A 23 8.88 -10.61 2.13
CA CYS A 23 7.67 -11.41 2.09
C CYS A 23 7.90 -12.85 2.57
N GLY A 24 9.02 -13.44 2.17
CA GLY A 24 9.41 -14.78 2.61
C GLY A 24 9.66 -14.90 4.11
N ARG A 25 10.11 -13.81 4.75
CA ARG A 25 10.35 -13.78 6.21
C ARG A 25 9.10 -13.47 7.03
N HIS A 26 8.25 -12.56 6.55
CA HIS A 26 7.16 -11.99 7.37
C HIS A 26 5.78 -12.50 6.99
N GLU A 27 5.56 -12.91 5.73
CA GLU A 27 4.21 -13.21 5.19
C GLU A 27 4.14 -14.60 4.52
N ARG A 28 5.07 -15.49 4.79
CA ARG A 28 5.21 -16.81 4.16
C ARG A 28 3.95 -17.66 4.21
N GLU A 29 3.14 -17.49 5.24
CA GLU A 29 1.91 -18.29 5.41
C GLU A 29 0.73 -17.74 4.62
N ARG A 30 0.76 -16.41 4.29
CA ARG A 30 -0.36 -15.70 3.68
C ARG A 30 -0.19 -15.47 2.19
N ILE A 31 1.06 -15.23 1.74
CA ILE A 31 1.36 -14.89 0.35
C ILE A 31 2.48 -15.75 -0.22
N THR A 32 2.42 -15.93 -1.52
CA THR A 32 3.52 -16.48 -2.32
C THR A 32 3.91 -15.43 -3.33
N VAL A 33 5.18 -15.07 -3.37
CA VAL A 33 5.71 -14.05 -4.28
C VAL A 33 6.60 -14.71 -5.31
N LYS A 34 6.41 -14.31 -6.59
CA LYS A 34 7.35 -14.58 -7.69
C LYS A 34 7.81 -13.23 -8.23
N THR A 35 9.10 -13.10 -8.48
CA THR A 35 9.71 -11.87 -8.98
C THR A 35 10.29 -12.09 -10.36
N PHE A 36 10.09 -11.13 -11.26
CA PHE A 36 10.59 -11.13 -12.62
C PHE A 36 11.24 -9.79 -12.94
N THR A 37 12.32 -9.84 -13.69
CA THR A 37 13.06 -8.67 -14.22
C THR A 37 13.05 -8.64 -15.75
N ASN A 38 12.48 -9.67 -16.38
CA ASN A 38 12.37 -9.83 -17.83
C ASN A 38 10.90 -10.04 -18.19
N GLU A 39 10.41 -9.30 -19.21
CA GLU A 39 9.03 -9.34 -19.66
C GLU A 39 8.61 -10.70 -20.21
N GLU A 40 9.46 -11.35 -21.03
CA GLU A 40 9.16 -12.65 -21.60
C GLU A 40 8.92 -13.72 -20.52
N SER A 41 9.70 -13.68 -19.45
CA SER A 41 9.55 -14.58 -18.31
C SER A 41 8.28 -14.27 -17.51
N LEU A 42 7.92 -13.00 -17.39
CA LEU A 42 6.68 -12.55 -16.79
C LEU A 42 5.47 -13.05 -17.57
N GLU A 43 5.43 -12.79 -18.89
CA GLU A 43 4.33 -13.20 -19.76
C GLU A 43 4.10 -14.71 -19.71
N ASN A 44 5.17 -15.49 -19.79
CA ASN A 44 5.10 -16.95 -19.67
C ASN A 44 4.52 -17.40 -18.31
N CYS A 45 4.88 -16.73 -17.22
CA CYS A 45 4.35 -17.06 -15.90
C CYS A 45 2.87 -16.73 -15.80
N VAL A 46 2.48 -15.51 -16.16
CA VAL A 46 1.11 -15.01 -15.99
C VAL A 46 0.12 -15.68 -16.95
N SER A 47 0.57 -16.12 -18.12
CA SER A 47 -0.26 -16.90 -19.08
C SER A 47 -0.52 -18.33 -18.60
N ASN A 48 0.41 -18.93 -17.86
CA ASN A 48 0.32 -20.33 -17.45
C ASN A 48 -0.19 -20.53 -16.02
N GLU A 49 -0.08 -19.52 -15.17
CA GLU A 49 -0.44 -19.61 -13.77
C GLU A 49 -1.42 -18.51 -13.36
N SER A 50 -2.44 -18.87 -12.58
CA SER A 50 -3.35 -17.88 -12.01
C SER A 50 -2.62 -16.99 -11.02
N THR A 51 -2.70 -15.68 -11.19
CA THR A 51 -2.09 -14.66 -10.35
C THR A 51 -3.18 -13.82 -9.71
N ASP A 52 -3.12 -13.63 -8.38
CA ASP A 52 -4.10 -12.78 -7.72
C ASP A 52 -3.77 -11.30 -7.91
N VAL A 53 -2.50 -10.91 -7.75
CA VAL A 53 -2.03 -9.54 -8.00
C VAL A 53 -0.76 -9.55 -8.82
N LEU A 54 -0.75 -8.77 -9.90
CA LEU A 54 0.43 -8.39 -10.65
C LEU A 54 0.87 -6.99 -10.20
N LEU A 55 2.03 -6.89 -9.59
CA LEU A 55 2.67 -5.65 -9.18
C LEU A 55 3.74 -5.30 -10.21
N THR A 56 3.58 -4.19 -10.94
CA THR A 56 4.45 -3.85 -12.08
C THR A 56 4.79 -2.36 -12.11
N GLU A 57 5.95 -2.02 -12.63
CA GLU A 57 6.39 -0.63 -12.82
C GLU A 57 5.77 0.00 -14.08
N GLU A 58 5.44 -0.81 -15.07
CA GLU A 58 4.88 -0.38 -16.35
C GLU A 58 3.57 -1.11 -16.61
N VAL A 59 2.66 -0.45 -17.31
CA VAL A 59 1.44 -1.09 -17.79
C VAL A 59 1.82 -2.00 -18.94
N PRO A 60 1.69 -3.32 -18.81
CA PRO A 60 2.02 -4.23 -19.89
C PRO A 60 1.10 -3.96 -21.10
N GLU A 61 1.64 -3.74 -22.29
CA GLU A 61 0.87 -3.45 -23.49
C GLU A 61 -0.09 -4.59 -23.88
N SER A 62 0.27 -5.82 -23.56
CA SER A 62 -0.54 -7.02 -23.83
C SER A 62 -1.39 -7.47 -22.62
N ALA A 63 -1.23 -6.87 -21.46
CA ALA A 63 -1.59 -7.49 -20.20
C ALA A 63 -3.07 -7.48 -19.83
N ALA A 64 -3.88 -6.65 -20.45
CA ALA A 64 -5.25 -6.48 -19.96
C ALA A 64 -6.22 -7.56 -20.46
N ALA A 65 -5.95 -8.22 -21.60
CA ALA A 65 -6.92 -9.12 -22.23
C ALA A 65 -6.62 -10.62 -22.06
N ASP A 66 -5.34 -11.01 -21.94
CA ASP A 66 -4.93 -12.42 -21.99
C ASP A 66 -4.27 -12.94 -20.69
N MET A 67 -4.05 -12.09 -19.71
CA MET A 67 -3.41 -12.50 -18.44
C MET A 67 -4.42 -13.11 -17.48
N HIS A 68 -4.10 -14.28 -16.95
CA HIS A 68 -4.82 -14.92 -15.84
C HIS A 68 -4.51 -14.22 -14.51
N CYS A 69 -4.61 -12.89 -14.51
CA CYS A 69 -4.37 -12.03 -13.37
C CYS A 69 -5.66 -11.33 -12.93
N LYS A 70 -6.02 -11.46 -11.67
CA LYS A 70 -7.24 -10.84 -11.16
C LYS A 70 -7.12 -9.32 -11.05
N ARG A 71 -5.93 -8.83 -10.68
CA ARG A 71 -5.70 -7.39 -10.49
C ARG A 71 -4.29 -6.98 -10.86
N VAL A 72 -4.18 -5.86 -11.57
CA VAL A 72 -2.90 -5.21 -11.86
C VAL A 72 -2.78 -3.98 -10.97
N VAL A 73 -1.62 -3.82 -10.31
CA VAL A 73 -1.27 -2.70 -9.44
C VAL A 73 0.04 -2.11 -9.91
N LEU A 74 0.09 -0.81 -10.11
CA LEU A 74 1.30 -0.13 -10.57
C LEU A 74 2.22 0.25 -9.39
N LEU A 75 3.52 -0.03 -9.54
CA LEU A 75 4.56 0.52 -8.69
C LEU A 75 5.01 1.86 -9.24
N SER A 76 4.60 2.94 -8.58
CA SER A 76 4.96 4.30 -8.99
C SER A 76 6.21 4.78 -8.27
N GLU A 77 7.13 5.39 -9.00
CA GLU A 77 8.28 6.10 -8.43
C GLU A 77 7.92 7.46 -7.86
N THR A 78 6.72 7.95 -8.17
CA THR A 78 6.22 9.23 -7.67
C THR A 78 4.99 9.03 -6.79
N ARG A 79 4.80 9.89 -5.79
CA ARG A 79 3.59 9.90 -4.95
C ARG A 79 2.36 10.46 -5.66
N TYR A 80 2.56 11.10 -6.80
CA TYR A 80 1.47 11.64 -7.60
C TYR A 80 0.94 10.56 -8.53
N VAL A 81 -0.28 10.15 -8.30
CA VAL A 81 -0.97 9.16 -9.13
C VAL A 81 -1.24 9.81 -10.49
N LYS A 82 -0.63 9.27 -11.56
CA LYS A 82 -1.11 9.52 -12.91
C LYS A 82 -2.41 8.73 -13.06
N ASP A 83 -3.42 9.34 -13.63
CA ASP A 83 -4.69 8.65 -13.94
C ASP A 83 -4.44 7.64 -15.07
N THR A 84 -4.00 6.45 -14.68
CA THR A 84 -3.70 5.34 -15.59
C THR A 84 -4.84 4.33 -15.64
N GLY A 85 -5.91 4.56 -14.87
CA GLY A 85 -6.99 3.58 -14.72
C GLY A 85 -6.65 2.37 -13.84
N TYR A 86 -5.41 2.24 -13.38
CA TYR A 86 -4.95 1.17 -12.48
C TYR A 86 -4.63 1.72 -11.10
N PRO A 87 -4.92 0.96 -10.03
CA PRO A 87 -4.46 1.33 -8.69
C PRO A 87 -2.95 1.37 -8.65
N SER A 88 -2.40 2.31 -7.90
CA SER A 88 -0.95 2.49 -7.80
C SER A 88 -0.46 2.53 -6.36
N ILE A 89 0.76 2.01 -6.15
CA ILE A 89 1.48 2.01 -4.88
C ILE A 89 2.80 2.74 -5.09
N TYR A 90 3.15 3.63 -4.17
CA TYR A 90 4.45 4.29 -4.20
C TYR A 90 5.56 3.29 -3.84
N LYS A 91 6.55 3.12 -4.73
CA LYS A 91 7.63 2.12 -4.63
C LYS A 91 8.54 2.35 -3.42
N TYR A 92 8.92 3.61 -3.17
CA TYR A 92 9.92 3.98 -2.15
C TYR A 92 9.30 4.30 -0.79
N GLN A 93 8.50 3.37 -0.27
CA GLN A 93 7.95 3.43 1.08
C GLN A 93 8.32 2.16 1.85
N ARG A 94 7.99 2.13 3.14
CA ARG A 94 8.25 0.96 3.98
C ARG A 94 7.48 -0.25 3.45
N MET A 95 8.11 -1.42 3.51
CA MET A 95 7.56 -2.65 2.95
C MET A 95 6.24 -3.08 3.63
N ASP A 96 6.11 -2.84 4.93
CA ASP A 96 4.88 -3.10 5.67
C ASP A 96 3.68 -2.26 5.17
N ILE A 97 3.95 -1.03 4.72
CA ILE A 97 2.93 -0.16 4.12
C ILE A 97 2.51 -0.67 2.74
N ILE A 98 3.49 -1.09 1.92
CA ILE A 98 3.22 -1.69 0.60
C ILE A 98 2.33 -2.93 0.76
N LEU A 99 2.70 -3.83 1.66
CA LEU A 99 1.92 -5.05 1.90
C LEU A 99 0.52 -4.77 2.43
N ARG A 100 0.37 -3.79 3.32
CA ARG A 100 -0.96 -3.39 3.79
C ARG A 100 -1.85 -2.93 2.63
N GLN A 101 -1.34 -2.06 1.75
CA GLN A 101 -2.07 -1.61 0.57
C GLN A 101 -2.40 -2.77 -0.39
N LEU A 102 -1.48 -3.72 -0.57
CA LEU A 102 -1.75 -4.92 -1.36
C LEU A 102 -2.86 -5.79 -0.76
N TYR A 103 -2.89 -5.94 0.56
CA TYR A 103 -3.98 -6.65 1.23
C TYR A 103 -5.32 -5.92 1.10
N GLU A 104 -5.34 -4.60 1.11
CA GLU A 104 -6.54 -3.80 0.86
C GLU A 104 -7.09 -4.11 -0.54
N PHE A 105 -6.23 -4.15 -1.56
CA PHE A 105 -6.63 -4.51 -2.93
C PHE A 105 -7.10 -5.96 -3.06
N LEU A 106 -6.50 -6.91 -2.35
CA LEU A 106 -6.92 -8.31 -2.35
C LEU A 106 -8.28 -8.49 -1.66
N ALA A 107 -8.57 -7.70 -0.65
CA ALA A 107 -9.81 -7.80 0.10
C ALA A 107 -11.02 -7.19 -0.63
N GLU A 108 -10.82 -6.22 -1.51
CA GLU A 108 -11.88 -5.64 -2.33
C GLU A 108 -12.55 -6.66 -3.27
N GLU A 109 -11.91 -7.79 -3.58
CA GLU A 109 -12.49 -8.87 -4.39
C GLU A 109 -13.49 -9.77 -3.64
N ILE A 110 -13.49 -9.74 -2.30
CA ILE A 110 -14.36 -10.63 -1.51
C ILE A 110 -15.79 -10.08 -1.37
N GLY A 111 -16.04 -8.85 -1.84
CA GLY A 111 -17.33 -8.17 -1.74
C GLY A 111 -18.02 -7.97 -3.08
N ASP A 112 -18.68 -9.04 -3.62
CA ASP A 112 -19.55 -8.93 -4.80
C ASP A 112 -20.93 -8.29 -4.49
N ASP A 113 -21.02 -7.46 -3.49
CA ASP A 113 -22.23 -6.74 -3.10
C ASP A 113 -21.95 -5.24 -2.89
N GLY A 114 -21.48 -4.52 -3.91
CA GLY A 114 -21.60 -3.06 -4.02
C GLY A 114 -21.17 -2.18 -2.83
N LYS A 115 -20.72 -2.75 -1.75
CA LYS A 115 -20.13 -2.09 -0.59
C LYS A 115 -18.61 -2.14 -0.71
N LYS A 116 -17.99 -1.00 -1.03
CA LYS A 116 -16.58 -0.77 -0.78
C LYS A 116 -16.24 -1.26 0.64
N CYS A 117 -15.78 -2.49 0.74
CA CYS A 117 -15.22 -2.99 1.98
C CYS A 117 -13.82 -2.37 2.11
N SER A 118 -13.79 -1.12 2.53
CA SER A 118 -12.56 -0.58 3.09
C SER A 118 -12.26 -1.45 4.31
N ILE A 119 -11.28 -2.34 4.21
CA ILE A 119 -10.66 -2.89 5.41
C ILE A 119 -10.03 -1.66 6.08
N ARG A 120 -10.82 -1.00 6.90
CA ARG A 120 -10.24 -0.14 7.91
C ARG A 120 -9.40 -1.08 8.76
N VAL A 121 -8.09 -0.97 8.63
CA VAL A 121 -7.21 -1.43 9.68
C VAL A 121 -7.72 -0.70 10.91
N GLU A 122 -8.44 -1.39 11.77
CA GLU A 122 -8.94 -0.85 13.02
C GLU A 122 -7.74 -0.58 13.93
N GLY A 123 -7.07 0.51 13.65
CA GLY A 123 -6.04 1.08 14.46
C GLY A 123 -6.37 2.56 14.66
N PRO A 124 -5.94 3.16 15.75
CA PRO A 124 -6.14 4.58 15.95
C PRO A 124 -5.43 5.36 14.84
N ASP A 125 -6.14 6.25 14.17
CA ASP A 125 -5.54 7.22 13.26
C ASP A 125 -4.60 8.12 14.08
N MET A 126 -3.34 8.20 13.66
CA MET A 126 -2.35 9.05 14.32
C MET A 126 -2.09 10.28 13.45
N ILE A 127 -2.40 11.45 13.98
CA ILE A 127 -2.14 12.73 13.33
C ILE A 127 -1.02 13.45 14.07
N GLY A 128 0.09 13.71 13.39
CA GLY A 128 1.21 14.50 13.91
C GLY A 128 1.13 15.94 13.45
N CYS A 129 1.10 16.91 14.39
CA CYS A 129 1.21 18.34 14.10
C CYS A 129 2.63 18.82 14.42
N PHE A 130 3.36 19.22 13.40
CA PHE A 130 4.71 19.77 13.54
C PHE A 130 4.79 21.15 12.92
N SER A 131 5.44 22.09 13.60
CA SER A 131 5.81 23.40 13.06
C SER A 131 7.22 23.75 13.51
N PRO A 132 8.13 24.15 12.63
CA PRO A 132 9.46 24.62 13.01
C PRO A 132 9.45 26.01 13.65
N CYS A 133 8.37 26.75 13.47
CA CYS A 133 8.16 28.10 14.01
C CYS A 133 6.74 28.17 14.57
N TYR A 134 6.49 29.10 15.51
CA TYR A 134 5.14 29.37 16.04
C TYR A 134 4.53 28.22 16.87
N GLU A 135 5.14 27.92 18.02
CA GLU A 135 4.65 26.86 18.93
C GLU A 135 3.22 27.10 19.40
N GLN A 136 2.83 28.34 19.68
CA GLN A 136 1.48 28.66 20.16
C GLN A 136 0.40 28.38 19.11
N GLU A 137 0.65 28.76 17.87
CA GLU A 137 -0.31 28.51 16.79
C GLU A 137 -0.43 27.02 16.47
N ARG A 138 0.67 26.28 16.52
CA ARG A 138 0.67 24.82 16.39
C ARG A 138 -0.19 24.17 17.45
N GLU A 139 -0.05 24.59 18.71
CA GLU A 139 -0.82 24.01 19.81
C GLU A 139 -2.31 24.32 19.68
N GLN A 140 -2.66 25.54 19.33
CA GLN A 140 -4.06 25.93 19.08
C GLN A 140 -4.67 25.12 17.93
N TYR A 141 -3.94 24.98 16.83
CA TYR A 141 -4.38 24.16 15.69
C TYR A 141 -4.57 22.69 16.10
N ALA A 142 -3.60 22.11 16.80
CA ALA A 142 -3.68 20.72 17.21
C ALA A 142 -4.83 20.45 18.21
N ARG A 143 -5.11 21.40 19.11
CA ARG A 143 -6.25 21.32 20.03
C ARG A 143 -7.59 21.44 19.28
N ALA A 144 -7.69 22.37 18.31
CA ALA A 144 -8.89 22.53 17.50
C ALA A 144 -9.16 21.26 16.67
N LEU A 145 -8.11 20.67 16.07
CA LEU A 145 -8.20 19.42 15.32
C LEU A 145 -8.62 18.25 16.22
N ALA A 146 -8.07 18.16 17.44
CA ALA A 146 -8.45 17.13 18.40
C ALA A 146 -9.92 17.28 18.84
N GLY A 147 -10.40 18.51 19.03
CA GLY A 147 -11.82 18.78 19.29
C GLY A 147 -12.72 18.33 18.14
N TYR A 148 -12.38 18.71 16.91
CA TYR A 148 -13.14 18.34 15.72
C TYR A 148 -13.18 16.81 15.49
N THR A 149 -12.07 16.11 15.70
CA THR A 149 -12.03 14.65 15.60
C THR A 149 -12.75 13.98 16.77
N GLY A 150 -12.74 14.60 17.95
CA GLY A 150 -13.42 14.12 19.14
C GLY A 150 -14.96 14.09 19.02
N GLU A 151 -15.54 14.95 18.19
CA GLU A 151 -16.96 14.93 17.86
C GLU A 151 -17.37 13.69 17.05
N ARG A 152 -16.42 13.06 16.36
CA ARG A 152 -16.63 11.92 15.46
C ARG A 152 -16.19 10.58 16.04
N GLY A 153 -15.39 10.60 17.09
CA GLY A 153 -14.85 9.39 17.70
C GLY A 153 -14.00 9.66 18.93
N ARG A 154 -13.51 8.61 19.57
CA ARG A 154 -12.59 8.75 20.71
C ARG A 154 -11.27 9.33 20.23
N THR A 155 -10.88 10.49 20.76
CA THR A 155 -9.63 11.17 20.41
C THR A 155 -8.76 11.33 21.65
N LEU A 156 -7.49 10.97 21.55
CA LEU A 156 -6.47 11.24 22.54
C LEU A 156 -5.52 12.32 22.01
N PHE A 157 -5.45 13.44 22.70
CA PHE A 157 -4.48 14.50 22.41
C PHE A 157 -3.24 14.35 23.30
N ILE A 158 -2.07 14.20 22.67
CA ILE A 158 -0.80 14.11 23.37
C ILE A 158 0.06 15.31 22.96
N ASN A 159 0.35 16.20 23.90
CA ASN A 159 1.29 17.27 23.70
C ASN A 159 2.71 16.77 24.03
N MET A 160 3.55 16.65 22.99
CA MET A 160 4.95 16.22 23.12
C MET A 160 5.93 17.39 23.12
N ALA A 161 5.49 18.62 23.33
CA ALA A 161 6.37 19.76 23.48
C ALA A 161 7.21 19.56 24.74
N MET A 162 8.51 19.31 24.56
CA MET A 162 9.44 18.98 25.66
C MET A 162 9.82 20.20 26.52
N PHE A 163 9.49 21.42 26.07
CA PHE A 163 9.82 22.64 26.81
C PHE A 163 8.65 23.61 26.74
N THR A 164 7.82 23.62 27.74
CA THR A 164 7.08 24.82 28.08
C THR A 164 8.05 25.72 28.83
N THR A 165 8.55 26.74 28.17
CA THR A 165 9.16 27.86 28.91
C THR A 165 8.10 28.45 29.82
N TYR A 166 8.36 28.39 31.09
CA TYR A 166 7.61 29.07 32.14
C TYR A 166 7.69 30.58 31.95
#